data_1f255fafbeebdf0cf5f1ac94c8222bb7
#
_entry.id   1f255fafbeebdf0cf5f1ac94c8222bb7
#
_cell.length_a   1.000
_cell.length_b   1.000
_cell.length_c   1.000
_cell.angle_alpha   90.00
_cell.angle_beta   90.00
_cell.angle_gamma   90.00
#
_symmetry.space_group_name_H-M   'P 1'
#
loop_
_entity.id
_entity.type
_entity.pdbx_description
1 polymer ?
#
loop_
_entity_poly.entity_id
_entity_poly.type
_entity_poly.pdbx_seq_one_letter_code
_entity_poly.pdbx_strand_id
1 'polypeptide(L)'
;PKTQHTPIIMLTARGSEYDKITGLDNGADDYVTKPFGVMELIARIKAVLRRSAKINVAQDKATNDLSAGNGLLVLNHDFHKVFVNNEEVILTLKEFELLYYLLKNKNIVISRDKIMDEVWDYNYAAETRTVDVHIKTLRHKLGVASKLIETIRGVGYKIID
;
A
#
# COMPACT_ATOMS: atom_id res chain seq x y z
N PRO A 1 -6.50 -2.50 18.62
CA PRO A 1 -7.61 -3.27 18.08
C PRO A 1 -7.08 -4.41 17.22
N LYS A 2 -7.68 -5.61 17.34
CA LYS A 2 -7.23 -6.86 16.67
C LYS A 2 -7.43 -6.88 15.13
N THR A 3 -7.85 -5.78 14.52
CA THR A 3 -8.23 -5.69 13.10
C THR A 3 -7.22 -4.94 12.22
N GLN A 4 -6.08 -4.54 12.76
CA GLN A 4 -5.07 -3.73 12.06
C GLN A 4 -4.46 -4.38 10.80
N HIS A 5 -4.50 -5.72 10.75
CA HIS A 5 -3.96 -6.50 9.63
C HIS A 5 -5.03 -7.27 8.86
N THR A 6 -6.32 -6.94 9.09
CA THR A 6 -7.42 -7.55 8.37
C THR A 6 -7.67 -6.80 7.08
N PRO A 7 -7.49 -7.43 5.91
CA PRO A 7 -7.78 -6.78 4.64
C PRO A 7 -9.27 -6.49 4.48
N ILE A 8 -9.57 -5.34 3.89
CA ILE A 8 -10.93 -4.82 3.75
C ILE A 8 -11.26 -4.65 2.27
N ILE A 9 -12.31 -5.33 1.81
CA ILE A 9 -12.88 -5.14 0.47
C ILE A 9 -14.24 -4.48 0.62
N MET A 10 -14.42 -3.32 -0.01
CA MET A 10 -15.70 -2.60 -0.02
C MET A 10 -16.60 -3.10 -1.16
N LEU A 11 -17.84 -3.46 -0.83
CA LEU A 11 -18.89 -3.77 -1.80
C LEU A 11 -19.86 -2.59 -1.87
N THR A 12 -19.88 -1.85 -2.96
CA THR A 12 -20.65 -0.60 -3.08
C THR A 12 -21.55 -0.59 -4.31
N ALA A 13 -22.74 0.01 -4.18
CA ALA A 13 -23.58 0.36 -5.32
C ALA A 13 -23.15 1.68 -6.00
N ARG A 14 -22.28 2.45 -5.34
CA ARG A 14 -21.77 3.71 -5.84
C ARG A 14 -20.53 3.46 -6.67
N GLY A 15 -20.62 3.73 -7.96
CA GLY A 15 -19.54 3.48 -8.93
C GLY A 15 -18.81 4.73 -9.39
N SER A 16 -19.10 5.91 -8.81
CA SER A 16 -18.42 7.13 -9.19
C SER A 16 -16.95 7.08 -8.77
N GLU A 17 -16.09 7.74 -9.53
CA GLU A 17 -14.65 7.85 -9.23
C GLU A 17 -14.43 8.44 -7.82
N TYR A 18 -15.24 9.41 -7.43
CA TYR A 18 -15.19 10.04 -6.12
C TYR A 18 -15.49 9.06 -4.97
N ASP A 19 -16.51 8.20 -5.13
CA ASP A 19 -16.85 7.20 -4.10
C ASP A 19 -15.75 6.16 -3.93
N LYS A 20 -15.10 5.77 -5.04
CA LYS A 20 -13.97 4.83 -5.04
C LYS A 20 -12.75 5.41 -4.31
N ILE A 21 -12.41 6.66 -4.62
CA ILE A 21 -11.33 7.40 -3.97
C ILE A 21 -11.61 7.52 -2.47
N THR A 22 -12.81 7.89 -2.07
CA THR A 22 -13.20 8.01 -0.67
C THR A 22 -13.09 6.68 0.08
N GLY A 23 -13.48 5.57 -0.54
CA GLY A 23 -13.36 4.23 0.04
C GLY A 23 -11.90 3.85 0.29
N LEU A 24 -11.02 4.11 -0.68
CA LEU A 24 -9.59 3.84 -0.58
C LEU A 24 -8.90 4.78 0.44
N ASP A 25 -9.26 6.06 0.47
CA ASP A 25 -8.78 7.02 1.47
C ASP A 25 -9.11 6.59 2.91
N ASN A 26 -10.25 5.90 3.09
CA ASN A 26 -10.67 5.34 4.38
C ASN A 26 -9.99 4.00 4.73
N GLY A 27 -9.03 3.55 3.91
CA GLY A 27 -8.20 2.39 4.21
C GLY A 27 -8.73 1.05 3.70
N ALA A 28 -9.67 1.04 2.74
CA ALA A 28 -10.03 -0.19 2.04
C ALA A 28 -8.88 -0.64 1.12
N ASP A 29 -8.61 -1.95 1.11
CA ASP A 29 -7.57 -2.56 0.27
C ASP A 29 -8.04 -2.76 -1.17
N ASP A 30 -9.35 -2.90 -1.34
CA ASP A 30 -10.01 -3.05 -2.63
C ASP A 30 -11.49 -2.64 -2.57
N TYR A 31 -12.10 -2.40 -3.71
CA TYR A 31 -13.54 -2.15 -3.82
C TYR A 31 -14.13 -2.89 -5.03
N VAL A 32 -15.41 -3.23 -4.93
CA VAL A 32 -16.19 -3.88 -6.00
C VAL A 32 -17.52 -3.16 -6.13
N THR A 33 -17.84 -2.71 -7.34
CA THR A 33 -19.12 -2.05 -7.62
C THR A 33 -20.21 -3.07 -7.95
N LYS A 34 -21.38 -2.87 -7.39
CA LYS A 34 -22.59 -3.65 -7.75
C LYS A 34 -23.18 -3.12 -9.07
N PRO A 35 -23.64 -4.00 -9.99
CA PRO A 35 -23.61 -5.47 -9.89
C PRO A 35 -22.22 -6.04 -10.20
N PHE A 36 -21.81 -7.09 -9.48
CA PHE A 36 -20.54 -7.78 -9.69
C PHE A 36 -20.76 -9.28 -9.91
N GLY A 37 -19.86 -9.88 -10.66
CA GLY A 37 -19.83 -11.34 -10.83
C GLY A 37 -19.28 -12.03 -9.58
N VAL A 38 -19.90 -13.15 -9.17
CA VAL A 38 -19.42 -13.94 -8.02
C VAL A 38 -17.96 -14.38 -8.22
N MET A 39 -17.59 -14.77 -9.44
CA MET A 39 -16.22 -15.17 -9.76
C MET A 39 -15.22 -14.02 -9.66
N GLU A 40 -15.63 -12.79 -10.01
CA GLU A 40 -14.84 -11.59 -9.82
C GLU A 40 -14.56 -11.34 -8.34
N LEU A 41 -15.59 -11.38 -7.50
CA LEU A 41 -15.44 -11.19 -6.06
C LEU A 41 -14.52 -12.26 -5.45
N ILE A 42 -14.69 -13.53 -5.82
CA ILE A 42 -13.83 -14.63 -5.35
C ILE A 42 -12.37 -14.40 -5.77
N ALA A 43 -12.12 -13.98 -7.02
CA ALA A 43 -10.78 -13.70 -7.50
C ALA A 43 -10.10 -12.57 -6.70
N ARG A 44 -10.85 -11.50 -6.41
CA ARG A 44 -10.38 -10.36 -5.60
C ARG A 44 -10.09 -10.76 -4.15
N ILE A 45 -10.98 -11.53 -3.52
CA ILE A 45 -10.75 -12.06 -2.16
C ILE A 45 -9.48 -12.91 -2.14
N LYS A 46 -9.31 -13.82 -3.09
CA LYS A 46 -8.10 -14.66 -3.19
C LYS A 46 -6.84 -13.82 -3.40
N ALA A 47 -6.90 -12.78 -4.23
CA ALA A 47 -5.77 -11.89 -4.46
C ALA A 47 -5.36 -11.14 -3.18
N VAL A 48 -6.31 -10.59 -2.45
CA VAL A 48 -6.07 -9.88 -1.19
C VAL A 48 -5.54 -10.82 -0.12
N LEU A 49 -6.14 -12.03 0.05
CA LEU A 49 -5.69 -13.01 1.03
C LEU A 49 -4.31 -13.60 0.71
N ARG A 50 -3.97 -13.82 -0.57
CA ARG A 50 -2.63 -14.30 -0.97
C ARG A 50 -1.53 -13.34 -0.55
N ARG A 51 -1.80 -12.04 -0.59
CA ARG A 51 -0.85 -11.01 -0.14
C ARG A 51 -0.71 -11.01 1.37
N SER A 52 -1.82 -11.12 2.09
CA SER A 52 -1.79 -11.26 3.57
C SER A 52 -1.05 -12.51 4.03
N ALA A 53 -1.18 -13.62 3.27
CA ALA A 53 -0.51 -14.88 3.59
C ALA A 53 1.00 -14.85 3.31
N LYS A 54 1.48 -14.07 2.33
CA LYS A 54 2.93 -13.88 2.09
C LYS A 54 3.63 -13.19 3.26
N ILE A 55 2.89 -12.44 4.07
CA ILE A 55 3.38 -11.79 5.29
C ILE A 55 3.67 -12.81 6.41
N ASN A 56 3.03 -13.99 6.38
CA ASN A 56 3.10 -14.98 7.46
C ASN A 56 4.10 -16.14 7.23
N VAL A 57 4.87 -16.17 6.15
CA VAL A 57 5.70 -17.36 5.77
C VAL A 57 7.20 -17.11 5.82
N ALA A 58 7.68 -15.98 6.31
CA ALA A 58 9.11 -15.72 6.45
C ALA A 58 9.54 -15.69 7.93
N GLN A 59 9.46 -16.83 8.62
CA GLN A 59 10.31 -17.08 9.79
C GLN A 59 11.58 -17.78 9.30
N ASP A 60 12.66 -17.03 9.02
CA ASP A 60 14.01 -17.36 9.47
C ASP A 60 15.03 -16.29 9.07
N LYS A 61 15.61 -15.67 10.11
CA LYS A 61 16.97 -15.09 10.21
C LYS A 61 17.48 -14.15 9.11
N ALA A 62 17.16 -12.92 9.27
CA ALA A 62 17.88 -11.63 9.20
C ALA A 62 16.79 -10.58 9.33
N THR A 63 16.90 -9.62 10.22
CA THR A 63 15.92 -8.53 10.32
C THR A 63 15.83 -7.88 8.95
N ASN A 64 14.73 -8.16 8.22
CA ASN A 64 14.45 -7.53 6.93
C ASN A 64 13.99 -6.08 7.15
N ASP A 65 14.74 -5.35 7.99
CA ASP A 65 14.48 -3.95 8.25
C ASP A 65 14.95 -3.12 7.07
N LEU A 66 14.02 -2.43 6.45
CA LEU A 66 14.32 -1.42 5.45
C LEU A 66 14.27 -0.04 6.11
N SER A 67 15.24 0.81 5.81
CA SER A 67 15.28 2.15 6.38
C SER A 67 15.59 3.20 5.33
N ALA A 68 15.21 4.45 5.59
CA ALA A 68 15.54 5.62 4.81
C ALA A 68 15.71 6.85 5.71
N GLY A 69 16.40 7.88 5.19
CA GLY A 69 16.64 9.12 5.91
C GLY A 69 17.48 8.91 7.16
N ASN A 70 18.59 8.15 7.06
CA ASN A 70 19.47 7.83 8.20
C ASN A 70 18.72 7.22 9.40
N GLY A 71 17.75 6.35 9.15
CA GLY A 71 16.95 5.70 10.18
C GLY A 71 15.75 6.52 10.68
N LEU A 72 15.46 7.66 10.06
CA LEU A 72 14.24 8.43 10.33
C LEU A 72 12.98 7.59 10.10
N LEU A 73 12.99 6.79 9.03
CA LEU A 73 11.94 5.87 8.65
C LEU A 73 12.51 4.45 8.69
N VAL A 74 11.86 3.57 9.44
CA VAL A 74 12.22 2.15 9.54
C VAL A 74 10.97 1.31 9.31
N LEU A 75 11.06 0.34 8.41
CA LEU A 75 10.01 -0.64 8.15
C LEU A 75 10.54 -2.03 8.48
N ASN A 76 9.90 -2.68 9.44
CA ASN A 76 10.14 -4.08 9.74
C ASN A 76 9.10 -4.93 9.01
N HIS A 77 9.56 -5.69 8.01
CA HIS A 77 8.67 -6.49 7.18
C HIS A 77 8.09 -7.69 7.96
N ASP A 78 8.91 -8.34 8.79
CA ASP A 78 8.52 -9.58 9.48
C ASP A 78 7.46 -9.33 10.55
N PHE A 79 7.54 -8.20 11.24
CA PHE A 79 6.56 -7.78 12.24
C PHE A 79 5.47 -6.87 11.68
N HIS A 80 5.51 -6.55 10.37
CA HIS A 80 4.58 -5.65 9.70
C HIS A 80 4.45 -4.30 10.41
N LYS A 81 5.58 -3.73 10.85
CA LYS A 81 5.64 -2.50 11.62
C LYS A 81 6.42 -1.42 10.90
N VAL A 82 6.00 -0.18 11.10
CA VAL A 82 6.67 1.01 10.58
C VAL A 82 6.91 1.97 11.71
N PHE A 83 8.09 2.56 11.75
CA PHE A 83 8.51 3.55 12.74
C PHE A 83 9.02 4.81 12.05
N VAL A 84 8.64 5.95 12.59
CA VAL A 84 9.18 7.27 12.23
C VAL A 84 9.72 7.91 13.49
N ASN A 85 10.99 8.26 13.56
CA ASN A 85 11.66 8.72 14.79
C ASN A 85 11.46 7.76 15.98
N ASN A 86 11.50 6.44 15.74
CA ASN A 86 11.23 5.40 16.73
C ASN A 86 9.78 5.35 17.29
N GLU A 87 8.86 6.13 16.73
CA GLU A 87 7.44 6.06 17.05
C GLU A 87 6.71 5.19 16.03
N GLU A 88 5.90 4.24 16.50
CA GLU A 88 5.15 3.33 15.62
C GLU A 88 4.06 4.09 14.86
N VAL A 89 4.05 3.94 13.53
CA VAL A 89 3.05 4.49 12.63
C VAL A 89 2.16 3.38 12.10
N ILE A 90 0.85 3.54 12.28
CA ILE A 90 -0.13 2.54 11.86
C ILE A 90 -0.52 2.78 10.40
N LEU A 91 -0.16 1.82 9.55
CA LEU A 91 -0.50 1.82 8.13
C LEU A 91 -1.57 0.74 7.83
N THR A 92 -2.38 0.98 6.80
CA THR A 92 -3.21 -0.07 6.22
C THR A 92 -2.32 -1.06 5.46
N LEU A 93 -2.87 -2.22 5.10
CA LEU A 93 -2.13 -3.23 4.35
C LEU A 93 -1.53 -2.64 3.05
N LYS A 94 -2.35 -1.88 2.29
CA LYS A 94 -1.89 -1.29 1.03
C LYS A 94 -0.86 -0.17 1.19
N GLU A 95 -0.99 0.64 2.21
CA GLU A 95 0.01 1.66 2.54
C GLU A 95 1.33 1.00 2.95
N PHE A 96 1.28 -0.10 3.70
CA PHE A 96 2.46 -0.86 4.08
C PHE A 96 3.14 -1.51 2.88
N GLU A 97 2.38 -2.22 2.01
CA GLU A 97 2.90 -2.84 0.80
C GLU A 97 3.52 -1.80 -0.14
N LEU A 98 2.86 -0.65 -0.31
CA LEU A 98 3.37 0.47 -1.10
C LEU A 98 4.69 1.01 -0.54
N LEU A 99 4.74 1.29 0.76
CA LEU A 99 5.94 1.77 1.42
C LEU A 99 7.08 0.76 1.33
N TYR A 100 6.78 -0.53 1.57
CA TYR A 100 7.76 -1.62 1.45
C TYR A 100 8.34 -1.69 0.03
N TYR A 101 7.49 -1.60 -1.00
CA TYR A 101 7.92 -1.64 -2.39
C TYR A 101 8.82 -0.45 -2.75
N LEU A 102 8.47 0.76 -2.29
CA LEU A 102 9.28 1.96 -2.48
C LEU A 102 10.64 1.84 -1.76
N LEU A 103 10.66 1.39 -0.50
CA LEU A 103 11.88 1.21 0.29
C LEU A 103 12.80 0.14 -0.30
N LYS A 104 12.24 -0.94 -0.84
CA LYS A 104 13.02 -1.99 -1.53
C LYS A 104 13.72 -1.46 -2.79
N ASN A 105 13.17 -0.42 -3.40
CA ASN A 105 13.69 0.22 -4.61
C ASN A 105 14.17 1.65 -4.33
N LYS A 106 14.84 1.88 -3.20
CA LYS A 106 15.35 3.21 -2.84
C LYS A 106 16.14 3.86 -3.97
N ASN A 107 15.96 5.17 -4.12
CA ASN A 107 16.60 6.03 -5.11
C ASN A 107 16.25 5.72 -6.58
N ILE A 108 15.34 4.77 -6.82
CA ILE A 108 14.86 4.44 -8.16
C ILE A 108 13.47 5.07 -8.37
N VAL A 109 13.29 5.74 -9.51
CA VAL A 109 11.98 6.26 -9.91
C VAL A 109 11.13 5.11 -10.42
N ILE A 110 9.96 4.91 -9.80
CA ILE A 110 9.02 3.86 -10.16
C ILE A 110 7.77 4.52 -10.76
N SER A 111 7.37 4.08 -11.95
CA SER A 111 6.16 4.58 -12.60
C SER A 111 4.91 4.16 -11.83
N ARG A 112 3.81 4.94 -12.00
CA ARG A 112 2.52 4.63 -11.39
C ARG A 112 2.00 3.27 -11.82
N ASP A 113 2.13 2.94 -13.11
CA ASP A 113 1.72 1.65 -13.65
C ASP A 113 2.47 0.51 -12.97
N LYS A 114 3.79 0.62 -12.85
CA LYS A 114 4.62 -0.39 -12.19
C LYS A 114 4.29 -0.54 -10.71
N ILE A 115 4.02 0.56 -10.00
CA ILE A 115 3.55 0.51 -8.61
C ILE A 115 2.20 -0.19 -8.53
N MET A 116 1.28 0.13 -9.46
CA MET A 116 -0.03 -0.48 -9.53
C MET A 116 0.07 -1.99 -9.73
N ASP A 117 0.88 -2.43 -10.69
CA ASP A 117 1.07 -3.85 -11.02
C ASP A 117 1.63 -4.64 -9.83
N GLU A 118 2.59 -4.09 -9.11
CA GLU A 118 3.28 -4.80 -8.03
C GLU A 118 2.50 -4.80 -6.71
N VAL A 119 1.79 -3.71 -6.41
CA VAL A 119 1.10 -3.55 -5.13
C VAL A 119 -0.38 -3.97 -5.22
N TRP A 120 -1.03 -3.83 -6.40
CA TRP A 120 -2.45 -4.14 -6.59
C TRP A 120 -2.75 -5.32 -7.49
N ASP A 121 -1.75 -5.87 -8.20
CA ASP A 121 -1.88 -6.97 -9.17
C ASP A 121 -2.56 -6.59 -10.52
N TYR A 122 -2.03 -7.14 -11.61
CA TYR A 122 -2.26 -6.75 -13.01
C TYR A 122 -3.72 -6.88 -13.54
N ASN A 123 -4.61 -7.57 -12.84
CA ASN A 123 -6.01 -7.76 -13.26
C ASN A 123 -6.93 -6.58 -12.93
N TYR A 124 -6.36 -5.46 -12.57
CA TYR A 124 -7.10 -4.28 -12.17
C TYR A 124 -7.07 -3.24 -13.28
N ALA A 125 -8.19 -3.03 -13.97
CA ALA A 125 -8.45 -1.79 -14.70
C ALA A 125 -8.69 -0.62 -13.70
N ALA A 126 -7.89 -0.60 -12.61
CA ALA A 126 -7.93 0.49 -11.66
C ALA A 126 -7.07 1.62 -12.19
N GLU A 127 -7.65 2.79 -12.19
CA GLU A 127 -6.97 3.99 -12.63
C GLU A 127 -5.70 4.23 -11.79
N THR A 128 -4.62 4.66 -12.41
CA THR A 128 -3.35 5.01 -11.77
C THR A 128 -3.49 6.06 -10.66
N ARG A 129 -4.65 6.75 -10.61
CA ARG A 129 -5.06 7.64 -9.52
C ARG A 129 -5.14 6.94 -8.15
N THR A 130 -5.39 5.62 -8.11
CA THR A 130 -5.37 4.85 -6.86
C THR A 130 -4.01 4.95 -6.17
N VAL A 131 -2.91 4.93 -6.94
CA VAL A 131 -1.55 5.10 -6.40
C VAL A 131 -1.40 6.49 -5.75
N ASP A 132 -1.86 7.54 -6.45
CA ASP A 132 -1.72 8.93 -5.97
C ASP A 132 -2.49 9.14 -4.64
N VAL A 133 -3.67 8.54 -4.51
CA VAL A 133 -4.47 8.57 -3.28
C VAL A 133 -3.70 7.92 -2.12
N HIS A 134 -3.17 6.71 -2.32
CA HIS A 134 -2.43 6.01 -1.27
C HIS A 134 -1.10 6.70 -0.92
N ILE A 135 -0.43 7.31 -1.88
CA ILE A 135 0.75 8.15 -1.60
C ILE A 135 0.37 9.35 -0.73
N LYS A 136 -0.77 9.99 -1.00
CA LYS A 136 -1.25 11.13 -0.20
C LYS A 136 -1.53 10.72 1.24
N THR A 137 -2.28 9.63 1.47
CA THR A 137 -2.59 9.13 2.81
C THR A 137 -1.35 8.62 3.53
N LEU A 138 -0.48 7.90 2.83
CA LEU A 138 0.81 7.45 3.34
C LEU A 138 1.67 8.63 3.82
N ARG A 139 1.83 9.67 3.01
CA ARG A 139 2.57 10.88 3.40
C ARG A 139 1.97 11.54 4.64
N HIS A 140 0.66 11.61 4.72
CA HIS A 140 -0.02 12.18 5.89
C HIS A 140 0.34 11.42 7.18
N LYS A 141 0.33 10.08 7.12
CA LYS A 141 0.66 9.21 8.25
C LYS A 141 2.15 9.24 8.62
N LEU A 142 3.04 9.33 7.64
CA LEU A 142 4.49 9.39 7.85
C LEU A 142 4.98 10.74 8.41
N GLY A 143 4.16 11.79 8.39
CA GLY A 143 4.49 13.08 8.97
C GLY A 143 5.82 13.63 8.46
N VAL A 144 6.80 13.78 9.34
CA VAL A 144 8.13 14.34 9.00
C VAL A 144 8.91 13.50 7.99
N ALA A 145 8.67 12.18 7.94
CA ALA A 145 9.29 11.29 6.96
C ALA A 145 8.63 11.35 5.57
N SER A 146 7.52 12.06 5.42
CA SER A 146 6.82 12.21 4.13
C SER A 146 7.69 12.81 3.04
N LYS A 147 8.64 13.67 3.42
CA LYS A 147 9.59 14.30 2.51
C LYS A 147 10.55 13.32 1.82
N LEU A 148 10.71 12.11 2.37
CA LEU A 148 11.51 11.06 1.74
C LEU A 148 10.83 10.49 0.49
N ILE A 149 9.50 10.64 0.36
CA ILE A 149 8.77 10.21 -0.83
C ILE A 149 8.68 11.39 -1.80
N GLU A 150 9.47 11.36 -2.86
CA GLU A 150 9.45 12.37 -3.92
C GLU A 150 8.46 12.01 -5.03
N THR A 151 7.81 13.04 -5.60
CA THR A 151 6.98 12.93 -6.79
C THR A 151 7.77 13.33 -8.01
N ILE A 152 7.93 12.43 -8.97
CA ILE A 152 8.50 12.75 -10.28
C ILE A 152 7.33 13.00 -11.24
N ARG A 153 7.10 14.28 -11.56
CA ARG A 153 5.96 14.71 -12.36
C ARG A 153 5.92 13.97 -13.71
N GLY A 154 4.74 13.51 -14.09
CA GLY A 154 4.52 12.77 -15.33
C GLY A 154 5.06 11.33 -15.33
N VAL A 155 5.78 10.88 -14.29
CA VAL A 155 6.37 9.54 -14.21
C VAL A 155 5.81 8.75 -13.04
N GLY A 156 6.10 9.14 -11.81
CA GLY A 156 5.72 8.34 -10.64
C GLY A 156 6.35 8.83 -9.35
N TYR A 157 6.87 7.91 -8.56
CA TYR A 157 7.37 8.18 -7.22
C TYR A 157 8.74 7.53 -6.98
N LYS A 158 9.47 8.12 -6.06
CA LYS A 158 10.77 7.62 -5.60
C LYS A 158 10.86 7.88 -4.09
N ILE A 159 11.46 6.95 -3.34
CA ILE A 159 11.90 7.20 -1.98
C ILE A 159 13.41 7.48 -1.98
N ILE A 160 13.81 8.51 -1.26
CA ILE A 160 15.22 8.91 -1.13
C ILE A 160 15.78 8.48 0.22
N ASP A 161 17.08 8.32 0.28
CA ASP A 161 17.80 8.00 1.53
C ASP A 161 18.26 9.26 2.23
#